data_7fdbce85dafeba19f19e6bd6812db151
#
_entry.id   7fdbce85dafeba19f19e6bd6812db151
#
_cell.length_a   1.000
_cell.length_b   1.000
_cell.length_c   1.000
_cell.angle_alpha   90.00
_cell.angle_beta   90.00
_cell.angle_gamma   90.00
#
_symmetry.space_group_name_H-M   'P 1'
#
loop_
_entity.id
_entity.type
_entity.pdbx_description
1 polymer ?
#
loop_
_entity_poly.entity_id
_entity_poly.type
_entity_poly.pdbx_seq_one_letter_code
_entity_poly.pdbx_strand_id
1 'polypeptide(L)'
;MKTKVTYEQLLRKYITETKNIKSGYPYAPFIPHVFSNYENAETKIFYFGRDTYYWLEEKELTNNNIEEYILKNAKVINPSEHITLYKNNTNSFWTFIAQLHLFIKRSEMITNFTSFTQEQTDSLNEIGYGNLHAIEVPKSLQNEGVWIDINPIEYTKLVQKSDFLNRIKYVLDIWEPDFIFILSWENYLEIFNGLEYEHLSEWYEDNFRAVYKIKGYKTKIIWTSHPRRFSFLGSNSQTMVKYLAKTMYNLKQM
;
A
#
# COMPACT_ATOMS: atom_id res chain seq x y z
N MET A 1 -7.96 -3.84 26.37
CA MET A 1 -7.03 -3.06 25.52
C MET A 1 -6.17 -4.06 24.75
N LYS A 2 -6.25 -4.09 23.40
CA LYS A 2 -5.30 -4.86 22.59
C LYS A 2 -3.92 -4.20 22.77
N THR A 3 -2.92 -4.96 23.18
CA THR A 3 -1.54 -4.46 23.30
C THR A 3 -1.08 -4.00 21.92
N LYS A 4 -0.77 -2.72 21.77
CA LYS A 4 -0.31 -2.16 20.50
C LYS A 4 1.04 -2.78 20.14
N VAL A 5 1.05 -3.67 19.15
CA VAL A 5 2.26 -4.33 18.68
C VAL A 5 3.15 -3.28 18.01
N THR A 6 4.42 -3.22 18.35
CA THR A 6 5.35 -2.25 17.75
C THR A 6 5.70 -2.66 16.32
N TYR A 7 6.11 -1.69 15.49
CA TYR A 7 6.59 -1.93 14.12
C TYR A 7 7.72 -2.97 14.11
N GLU A 8 8.66 -2.88 15.06
CA GLU A 8 9.77 -3.84 15.18
C GLU A 8 9.28 -5.27 15.50
N GLN A 9 8.33 -5.42 16.42
CA GLN A 9 7.75 -6.75 16.73
C GLN A 9 7.07 -7.37 15.52
N LEU A 10 6.37 -6.56 14.74
CA LEU A 10 5.74 -7.01 13.49
C LEU A 10 6.78 -7.41 12.46
N LEU A 11 7.83 -6.62 12.31
CA LEU A 11 8.92 -6.88 11.38
C LEU A 11 9.63 -8.19 11.72
N ARG A 12 9.96 -8.41 13.00
CA ARG A 12 10.58 -9.67 13.47
C ARG A 12 9.70 -10.88 13.20
N LYS A 13 8.40 -10.78 13.51
CA LYS A 13 7.45 -11.84 13.21
C LYS A 13 7.42 -12.14 11.72
N TYR A 14 7.36 -11.10 10.90
CA TYR A 14 7.32 -11.22 9.46
C TYR A 14 8.57 -11.89 8.88
N ILE A 15 9.75 -11.48 9.31
CA ILE A 15 11.03 -12.08 8.90
C ILE A 15 11.03 -13.58 9.26
N THR A 16 10.58 -13.93 10.48
CA THR A 16 10.50 -15.31 10.93
C THR A 16 9.58 -16.15 10.04
N GLU A 17 8.43 -15.64 9.68
CA GLU A 17 7.45 -16.36 8.85
C GLU A 17 7.90 -16.45 7.38
N THR A 18 8.63 -15.47 6.88
CA THR A 18 9.11 -15.44 5.48
C THR A 18 10.45 -16.12 5.26
N LYS A 19 11.24 -16.36 6.31
CA LYS A 19 12.58 -16.92 6.26
C LYS A 19 12.68 -18.27 5.52
N ASN A 20 11.62 -19.05 5.50
CA ASN A 20 11.60 -20.40 4.95
C ASN A 20 10.94 -20.49 3.57
N ILE A 21 10.65 -19.35 2.92
CA ILE A 21 9.84 -19.37 1.69
C ILE A 21 10.62 -19.81 0.48
N LYS A 22 11.87 -19.41 0.38
CA LYS A 22 12.81 -19.91 -0.64
C LYS A 22 14.22 -20.03 -0.06
N SER A 23 14.80 -21.19 -0.22
CA SER A 23 16.22 -21.37 0.04
C SER A 23 17.03 -20.49 -0.92
N GLY A 24 17.77 -19.53 -0.40
CA GLY A 24 18.82 -18.83 -1.13
C GLY A 24 18.57 -17.36 -1.48
N TYR A 25 17.41 -16.79 -1.21
CA TYR A 25 17.18 -15.37 -1.48
C TYR A 25 16.77 -14.61 -0.21
N PRO A 26 17.50 -13.54 0.16
CA PRO A 26 17.05 -12.63 1.19
C PRO A 26 15.89 -11.80 0.66
N TYR A 27 14.73 -11.91 1.30
CA TYR A 27 13.57 -11.10 0.96
C TYR A 27 13.43 -9.96 1.97
N ALA A 28 13.30 -8.75 1.48
CA ALA A 28 13.02 -7.61 2.32
C ALA A 28 11.50 -7.44 2.49
N PRO A 29 10.96 -7.63 3.70
CA PRO A 29 9.54 -7.45 3.92
C PRO A 29 9.20 -5.97 3.98
N PHE A 30 8.11 -5.59 3.34
CA PHE A 30 7.47 -4.30 3.58
C PHE A 30 6.20 -4.52 4.40
N ILE A 31 6.16 -3.95 5.60
CA ILE A 31 5.02 -4.10 6.50
C ILE A 31 4.09 -2.92 6.35
N PRO A 32 2.78 -3.14 6.18
CA PRO A 32 1.80 -2.07 6.24
C PRO A 32 1.93 -1.31 7.56
N HIS A 33 1.95 0.01 7.51
CA HIS A 33 2.09 0.86 8.67
C HIS A 33 1.29 2.16 8.50
N VAL A 34 1.16 2.89 9.58
CA VAL A 34 0.47 4.18 9.61
C VAL A 34 1.40 5.28 10.08
N PHE A 35 1.16 6.47 9.58
CA PHE A 35 1.93 7.64 9.99
C PHE A 35 1.39 8.26 11.28
N SER A 36 2.11 9.26 11.78
CA SER A 36 1.96 9.74 13.16
C SER A 36 0.55 10.22 13.55
N ASN A 37 -0.19 10.78 12.60
CA ASN A 37 -1.51 11.37 12.86
C ASN A 37 -2.68 10.44 12.45
N TYR A 38 -2.41 9.25 11.94
CA TYR A 38 -3.45 8.34 11.44
C TYR A 38 -4.55 8.06 12.46
N GLU A 39 -4.17 7.80 13.71
CA GLU A 39 -5.13 7.45 14.76
C GLU A 39 -6.10 8.60 15.09
N ASN A 40 -5.68 9.84 14.85
CA ASN A 40 -6.47 11.04 15.09
C ASN A 40 -7.29 11.47 13.86
N ALA A 41 -7.12 10.79 12.73
CA ALA A 41 -7.83 11.13 11.51
C ALA A 41 -9.34 10.91 11.66
N GLU A 42 -10.16 11.90 11.28
CA GLU A 42 -11.64 11.79 11.24
C GLU A 42 -12.09 10.66 10.32
N THR A 43 -11.41 10.51 9.19
CA THR A 43 -11.62 9.42 8.24
C THR A 43 -10.27 8.74 8.02
N LYS A 44 -10.17 7.48 8.44
CA LYS A 44 -8.97 6.67 8.34
C LYS A 44 -8.83 6.06 6.94
N ILE A 45 -7.80 6.45 6.22
CA ILE A 45 -7.58 6.02 4.84
C ILE A 45 -6.25 5.28 4.75
N PHE A 46 -6.29 4.09 4.13
CA PHE A 46 -5.13 3.27 3.86
C PHE A 46 -4.91 3.12 2.36
N TYR A 47 -3.66 3.24 1.91
CA TYR A 47 -3.28 3.11 0.51
C TYR A 47 -2.41 1.89 0.30
N PHE A 48 -2.74 1.07 -0.68
CA PHE A 48 -1.93 -0.05 -1.11
C PHE A 48 -1.36 0.18 -2.50
N GLY A 49 -0.03 0.05 -2.60
CA GLY A 49 0.66 -0.16 -3.87
C GLY A 49 0.81 -1.64 -4.17
N ARG A 50 1.46 -1.94 -5.30
CA ARG A 50 1.82 -3.30 -5.68
C ARG A 50 3.08 -3.75 -4.94
N ASP A 51 4.18 -3.03 -5.17
CA ASP A 51 5.54 -3.35 -4.74
C ASP A 51 6.27 -2.14 -4.17
N THR A 52 7.24 -2.38 -3.30
CA THR A 52 8.21 -1.38 -2.87
C THR A 52 9.37 -1.32 -3.86
N TYR A 53 9.30 -0.61 -4.88
CA TYR A 53 10.38 -0.51 -5.84
C TYR A 53 11.73 -0.17 -5.15
N TYR A 54 12.58 -1.19 -4.89
CA TYR A 54 13.96 -1.07 -4.37
C TYR A 54 14.17 -0.26 -3.08
N TRP A 55 13.41 -0.49 -2.05
CA TRP A 55 13.58 0.25 -0.80
C TRP A 55 14.78 -0.17 0.06
N LEU A 56 15.37 -1.34 -0.22
CA LEU A 56 16.59 -1.82 0.42
C LEU A 56 17.71 -1.98 -0.62
N GLU A 57 18.86 -1.35 -0.36
CA GLU A 57 20.07 -1.57 -1.14
C GLU A 57 20.76 -2.87 -0.73
N GLU A 58 21.11 -3.68 -1.72
CA GLU A 58 21.47 -5.09 -1.56
C GLU A 58 22.91 -5.38 -1.23
N LYS A 59 23.73 -4.41 -0.96
CA LYS A 59 25.18 -4.60 -1.09
C LYS A 59 25.81 -5.77 -0.31
N GLU A 60 25.15 -6.37 0.68
CA GLU A 60 25.74 -7.44 1.51
C GLU A 60 24.71 -8.32 2.25
N LEU A 61 23.57 -8.64 1.66
CA LEU A 61 22.57 -9.49 2.31
C LEU A 61 22.99 -10.96 2.21
N THR A 62 23.39 -11.53 3.33
CA THR A 62 23.54 -12.98 3.50
C THR A 62 22.40 -13.50 4.37
N ASN A 63 22.09 -14.81 4.27
CA ASN A 63 21.07 -15.43 5.11
C ASN A 63 21.33 -15.26 6.62
N ASN A 64 22.57 -14.97 7.02
CA ASN A 64 22.95 -14.84 8.42
C ASN A 64 22.77 -13.43 8.99
N ASN A 65 22.73 -12.39 8.16
CA ASN A 65 22.64 -11.00 8.60
C ASN A 65 21.36 -10.28 8.15
N ILE A 66 20.47 -10.97 7.44
CA ILE A 66 19.29 -10.36 6.84
C ILE A 66 18.37 -9.73 7.87
N GLU A 67 18.13 -10.40 8.99
CA GLU A 67 17.25 -9.88 10.05
C GLU A 67 17.82 -8.59 10.65
N GLU A 68 19.07 -8.59 11.01
CA GLU A 68 19.75 -7.43 11.58
C GLU A 68 19.81 -6.26 10.58
N TYR A 69 20.11 -6.56 9.32
CA TYR A 69 20.15 -5.57 8.26
C TYR A 69 18.77 -4.93 8.03
N ILE A 70 17.70 -5.72 7.95
CA ILE A 70 16.34 -5.23 7.76
C ILE A 70 15.94 -4.37 8.96
N LEU A 71 16.16 -4.83 10.19
CA LEU A 71 15.84 -4.08 11.39
C LEU A 71 16.57 -2.74 11.48
N LYS A 72 17.81 -2.70 11.04
CA LYS A 72 18.63 -1.48 11.02
C LYS A 72 18.20 -0.49 9.94
N ASN A 73 17.78 -0.97 8.78
CA ASN A 73 17.52 -0.16 7.59
C ASN A 73 16.02 0.03 7.29
N ALA A 74 15.14 -0.78 7.86
CA ALA A 74 13.69 -0.62 7.72
C ALA A 74 13.23 0.65 8.46
N LYS A 75 13.36 1.78 7.81
CA LYS A 75 12.86 3.06 8.32
C LYS A 75 11.38 3.17 8.04
N VAL A 76 10.64 3.67 9.02
CA VAL A 76 9.31 4.21 8.77
C VAL A 76 9.47 5.37 7.80
N ILE A 77 8.91 5.24 6.60
CA ILE A 77 8.99 6.28 5.58
C ILE A 77 8.11 7.45 6.03
N ASN A 78 8.68 8.63 6.09
CA ASN A 78 7.89 9.86 6.23
C ASN A 78 7.29 10.19 4.85
N PRO A 79 5.94 10.25 4.68
CA PRO A 79 5.34 10.49 3.39
C PRO A 79 5.78 11.81 2.76
N SER A 80 5.85 12.88 3.54
CA SER A 80 6.23 14.19 3.03
C SER A 80 7.68 14.21 2.52
N GLU A 81 8.61 13.56 3.21
CA GLU A 81 9.98 13.40 2.76
C GLU A 81 10.08 12.53 1.49
N HIS A 82 9.35 11.41 1.48
CA HIS A 82 9.37 10.48 0.36
C HIS A 82 8.77 11.10 -0.91
N ILE A 83 7.70 11.86 -0.77
CA ILE A 83 7.06 12.57 -1.89
C ILE A 83 7.99 13.64 -2.45
N THR A 84 8.73 14.37 -1.61
CA THR A 84 9.68 15.39 -2.07
C THR A 84 10.87 14.81 -2.83
N LEU A 85 11.25 13.55 -2.59
CA LEU A 85 12.27 12.87 -3.40
C LEU A 85 11.84 12.66 -4.86
N TYR A 86 10.54 12.53 -5.12
CA TYR A 86 9.94 12.30 -6.44
C TYR A 86 9.28 13.54 -7.03
N LYS A 87 9.64 14.71 -6.56
CA LYS A 87 9.03 16.01 -6.91
C LYS A 87 8.91 16.32 -8.41
N ASN A 88 9.77 15.74 -9.24
CA ASN A 88 9.78 15.96 -10.68
C ASN A 88 8.96 14.91 -11.46
N ASN A 89 8.37 13.94 -10.80
CA ASN A 89 7.58 12.86 -11.42
C ASN A 89 6.12 12.93 -10.96
N THR A 90 5.33 13.77 -11.64
CA THR A 90 3.90 13.97 -11.33
C THR A 90 3.04 12.71 -11.46
N ASN A 91 3.52 11.70 -12.16
CA ASN A 91 2.84 10.40 -12.32
C ASN A 91 3.37 9.33 -11.35
N SER A 92 4.15 9.71 -10.35
CA SER A 92 4.61 8.78 -9.36
C SER A 92 3.45 8.34 -8.45
N PHE A 93 3.56 7.15 -7.92
CA PHE A 93 2.60 6.60 -6.97
C PHE A 93 2.40 7.52 -5.76
N TRP A 94 3.49 8.02 -5.18
CA TRP A 94 3.45 8.87 -4.00
C TRP A 94 2.86 10.26 -4.27
N THR A 95 3.18 10.87 -5.40
CA THR A 95 2.57 12.16 -5.77
C THR A 95 1.08 12.01 -6.00
N PHE A 96 0.63 10.89 -6.55
CA PHE A 96 -0.79 10.62 -6.71
C PHE A 96 -1.49 10.44 -5.37
N ILE A 97 -0.92 9.66 -4.44
CA ILE A 97 -1.46 9.50 -3.08
C ILE A 97 -1.57 10.86 -2.39
N ALA A 98 -0.52 11.68 -2.46
CA ALA A 98 -0.56 13.01 -1.87
C ALA A 98 -1.67 13.88 -2.44
N GLN A 99 -1.83 13.91 -3.77
CA GLN A 99 -2.90 14.65 -4.43
C GLN A 99 -4.27 14.15 -3.99
N LEU A 100 -4.48 12.84 -4.03
CA LEU A 100 -5.75 12.24 -3.66
C LEU A 100 -6.09 12.51 -2.19
N HIS A 101 -5.13 12.29 -1.30
CA HIS A 101 -5.34 12.47 0.13
C HIS A 101 -5.64 13.92 0.50
N LEU A 102 -4.85 14.87 0.01
CA LEU A 102 -5.07 16.30 0.24
C LEU A 102 -6.36 16.80 -0.41
N PHE A 103 -6.73 16.28 -1.57
CA PHE A 103 -8.02 16.60 -2.17
C PHE A 103 -9.19 16.09 -1.33
N ILE A 104 -9.11 14.87 -0.80
CA ILE A 104 -10.12 14.31 0.11
C ILE A 104 -10.23 15.14 1.39
N LYS A 105 -9.10 15.51 1.99
CA LYS A 105 -9.08 16.17 3.31
C LYS A 105 -9.37 17.67 3.24
N ARG A 106 -8.93 18.33 2.20
CA ARG A 106 -8.86 19.78 2.12
C ARG A 106 -9.49 20.38 0.87
N SER A 107 -9.95 19.55 -0.07
CA SER A 107 -10.40 19.96 -1.41
C SER A 107 -9.32 20.72 -2.21
N GLU A 108 -8.05 20.51 -1.87
CA GLU A 108 -6.90 21.12 -2.53
C GLU A 108 -6.33 20.25 -3.63
N MET A 109 -6.18 20.79 -4.82
CA MET A 109 -5.45 20.17 -5.90
C MET A 109 -4.02 20.73 -5.93
N ILE A 110 -3.04 19.91 -5.57
CA ILE A 110 -1.65 20.32 -5.51
C ILE A 110 -1.01 20.18 -6.90
N THR A 111 -0.26 21.19 -7.28
CA THR A 111 0.56 21.20 -8.51
C THR A 111 2.05 21.26 -8.22
N ASN A 112 2.42 21.65 -7.00
CA ASN A 112 3.81 21.75 -6.55
C ASN A 112 4.08 20.76 -5.42
N PHE A 113 5.02 19.83 -5.63
CA PHE A 113 5.44 18.81 -4.68
C PHE A 113 6.84 19.09 -4.09
N THR A 114 7.37 20.30 -4.29
CA THR A 114 8.71 20.64 -3.78
C THR A 114 8.68 21.05 -2.31
N SER A 115 7.54 21.50 -1.84
CA SER A 115 7.33 21.89 -0.44
C SER A 115 5.87 21.74 -0.07
N PHE A 116 5.60 21.37 1.17
CA PHE A 116 4.26 21.30 1.77
C PHE A 116 4.16 22.33 2.89
N THR A 117 2.99 22.92 3.06
CA THR A 117 2.68 23.68 4.28
C THR A 117 2.60 22.73 5.48
N GLN A 118 2.66 23.27 6.69
CA GLN A 118 2.51 22.46 7.89
C GLN A 118 1.18 21.70 7.89
N GLU A 119 0.09 22.35 7.51
CA GLU A 119 -1.24 21.74 7.45
C GLU A 119 -1.34 20.61 6.40
N GLN A 120 -0.66 20.77 5.25
CA GLN A 120 -0.57 19.71 4.24
C GLN A 120 0.25 18.53 4.77
N THR A 121 1.36 18.81 5.46
CA THR A 121 2.20 17.79 6.10
C THR A 121 1.42 17.04 7.17
N ASP A 122 0.68 17.74 8.02
CA ASP A 122 -0.15 17.14 9.06
C ASP A 122 -1.23 16.24 8.47
N SER A 123 -1.87 16.67 7.38
CA SER A 123 -2.83 15.84 6.64
C SER A 123 -2.17 14.60 6.01
N LEU A 124 -0.99 14.73 5.42
CA LEU A 124 -0.25 13.60 4.85
C LEU A 124 0.18 12.59 5.93
N ASN A 125 0.40 13.03 7.15
CA ASN A 125 0.70 12.17 8.29
C ASN A 125 -0.52 11.37 8.80
N GLU A 126 -1.71 11.59 8.25
CA GLU A 126 -2.91 10.77 8.49
C GLU A 126 -3.01 9.53 7.59
N ILE A 127 -2.04 9.31 6.72
CA ILE A 127 -2.04 8.19 5.78
C ILE A 127 -1.67 6.88 6.46
N GLY A 128 -2.37 5.78 6.12
CA GLY A 128 -1.88 4.42 6.24
C GLY A 128 -1.36 3.93 4.88
N TYR A 129 -0.28 3.16 4.89
CA TYR A 129 0.35 2.70 3.67
C TYR A 129 0.88 1.26 3.74
N GLY A 130 0.75 0.54 2.65
CA GLY A 130 1.29 -0.80 2.47
C GLY A 130 1.43 -1.19 1.01
N ASN A 131 1.96 -2.37 0.79
CA ASN A 131 1.98 -3.00 -0.52
C ASN A 131 1.22 -4.33 -0.50
N LEU A 132 0.59 -4.66 -1.61
CA LEU A 132 -0.09 -5.95 -1.78
C LEU A 132 0.92 -7.08 -1.73
N HIS A 133 2.07 -6.91 -2.38
CA HIS A 133 3.16 -7.86 -2.31
C HIS A 133 3.97 -7.60 -1.06
N ALA A 134 4.05 -8.63 -0.25
CA ALA A 134 4.70 -8.57 1.04
C ALA A 134 6.21 -8.72 0.97
N ILE A 135 6.73 -9.13 -0.17
CA ILE A 135 8.09 -9.59 -0.32
C ILE A 135 8.71 -8.88 -1.52
N GLU A 136 9.82 -8.24 -1.31
CA GLU A 136 10.57 -7.59 -2.37
C GLU A 136 11.62 -8.52 -2.96
N VAL A 137 11.70 -8.53 -4.29
CA VAL A 137 12.71 -9.31 -5.01
C VAL A 137 13.97 -8.45 -5.16
N PRO A 138 15.17 -9.01 -4.90
CA PRO A 138 16.42 -8.31 -5.04
C PRO A 138 16.64 -7.67 -6.42
N LYS A 139 17.23 -6.48 -6.43
CA LYS A 139 17.54 -5.70 -7.65
C LYS A 139 18.48 -6.44 -8.60
N SER A 140 19.40 -7.23 -8.07
CA SER A 140 20.33 -8.07 -8.85
C SER A 140 19.59 -9.01 -9.81
N LEU A 141 18.49 -9.60 -9.37
CA LEU A 141 17.66 -10.49 -10.18
C LEU A 141 16.81 -9.76 -11.23
N GLN A 142 16.53 -8.48 -11.01
CA GLN A 142 15.76 -7.67 -11.96
C GLN A 142 16.63 -7.11 -13.09
N ASN A 143 17.93 -6.89 -12.85
CA ASN A 143 18.88 -6.43 -13.88
C ASN A 143 19.09 -7.44 -15.00
N GLU A 144 18.72 -8.70 -14.80
CA GLU A 144 18.73 -9.75 -15.83
C GLU A 144 17.49 -9.74 -16.73
N GLY A 145 16.64 -8.71 -16.62
CA GLY A 145 15.38 -8.58 -17.36
C GLY A 145 14.29 -9.55 -16.90
N VAL A 146 14.55 -10.27 -15.83
CA VAL A 146 13.58 -11.18 -15.21
C VAL A 146 12.80 -10.38 -14.16
N TRP A 147 11.64 -9.91 -14.53
CA TRP A 147 10.63 -9.54 -13.54
C TRP A 147 10.22 -10.83 -12.83
N ILE A 148 10.85 -11.10 -11.72
CA ILE A 148 10.40 -12.18 -10.86
C ILE A 148 9.18 -11.63 -10.11
N ASP A 149 8.05 -11.67 -10.77
CA ASP A 149 6.79 -11.72 -10.04
C ASP A 149 6.91 -12.93 -9.10
N ILE A 150 6.75 -12.70 -7.81
CA ILE A 150 6.53 -13.83 -6.91
C ILE A 150 5.38 -14.58 -7.55
N ASN A 151 5.64 -15.83 -7.93
CA ASN A 151 4.64 -16.64 -8.58
C ASN A 151 3.34 -16.48 -7.77
N PRO A 152 2.23 -16.03 -8.35
CA PRO A 152 0.98 -15.83 -7.64
C PRO A 152 0.59 -17.05 -6.81
N ILE A 153 0.93 -18.26 -7.29
CA ILE A 153 0.70 -19.52 -6.57
C ILE A 153 1.54 -19.60 -5.29
N GLU A 154 2.79 -19.16 -5.32
CA GLU A 154 3.65 -19.15 -4.11
C GLU A 154 3.16 -18.10 -3.11
N TYR A 155 2.76 -16.92 -3.59
CA TYR A 155 2.16 -15.88 -2.75
C TYR A 155 0.85 -16.35 -2.12
N THR A 156 -0.03 -16.97 -2.91
CA THR A 156 -1.29 -17.54 -2.40
C THR A 156 -1.02 -18.59 -1.32
N LYS A 157 -0.06 -19.49 -1.53
CA LYS A 157 0.34 -20.49 -0.51
C LYS A 157 0.86 -19.85 0.77
N LEU A 158 1.51 -18.70 0.67
CA LEU A 158 2.01 -17.94 1.81
C LEU A 158 0.88 -17.29 2.60
N VAL A 159 -0.02 -16.61 1.89
CA VAL A 159 -1.21 -15.98 2.50
C VAL A 159 -2.10 -17.02 3.18
N GLN A 160 -2.21 -18.23 2.60
CA GLN A 160 -2.97 -19.33 3.21
C GLN A 160 -2.34 -19.92 4.48
N LYS A 161 -1.02 -19.79 4.66
CA LYS A 161 -0.31 -20.32 5.83
C LYS A 161 -0.36 -19.42 7.06
N SER A 162 -0.63 -18.14 6.88
CA SER A 162 -0.62 -17.18 7.98
C SER A 162 -1.57 -16.02 7.71
N ASP A 163 -2.54 -15.82 8.58
CA ASP A 163 -3.42 -14.64 8.58
C ASP A 163 -2.62 -13.32 8.59
N PHE A 164 -1.41 -13.37 9.13
CA PHE A 164 -0.51 -12.24 9.17
C PHE A 164 0.02 -11.84 7.78
N LEU A 165 0.17 -12.80 6.87
CA LEU A 165 0.61 -12.55 5.49
C LEU A 165 -0.52 -12.07 4.59
N ASN A 166 -1.79 -12.22 5.01
CA ASN A 166 -2.90 -11.53 4.37
C ASN A 166 -2.86 -10.05 4.75
N ARG A 167 -2.32 -9.23 3.83
CA ARG A 167 -2.08 -7.80 4.04
C ARG A 167 -3.35 -7.01 4.31
N ILE A 168 -4.41 -7.33 3.62
CA ILE A 168 -5.70 -6.67 3.81
C ILE A 168 -6.26 -7.02 5.18
N LYS A 169 -6.31 -8.32 5.51
CA LYS A 169 -6.80 -8.75 6.82
C LYS A 169 -5.99 -8.15 7.97
N TYR A 170 -4.66 -8.13 7.82
CA TYR A 170 -3.78 -7.51 8.81
C TYR A 170 -4.12 -6.03 9.07
N VAL A 171 -4.31 -5.26 7.99
CA VAL A 171 -4.66 -3.83 8.09
C VAL A 171 -6.05 -3.65 8.70
N LEU A 172 -7.01 -4.48 8.29
CA LEU A 172 -8.36 -4.46 8.85
C LEU A 172 -8.38 -4.74 10.36
N ASP A 173 -7.62 -5.74 10.80
CA ASP A 173 -7.59 -6.17 12.22
C ASP A 173 -6.86 -5.19 13.15
N ILE A 174 -5.85 -4.49 12.65
CA ILE A 174 -4.97 -3.66 13.48
C ILE A 174 -5.30 -2.18 13.38
N TRP A 175 -5.57 -1.70 12.17
CA TRP A 175 -5.70 -0.27 11.90
C TRP A 175 -7.14 0.20 11.66
N GLU A 176 -8.06 -0.73 11.40
CA GLU A 176 -9.50 -0.49 11.23
C GLU A 176 -9.81 0.73 10.32
N PRO A 177 -9.27 0.78 9.08
CA PRO A 177 -9.51 1.90 8.19
C PRO A 177 -10.99 2.03 7.82
N ASP A 178 -11.44 3.24 7.52
CA ASP A 178 -12.75 3.47 6.91
C ASP A 178 -12.72 3.12 5.41
N PHE A 179 -11.59 3.47 4.77
CA PHE A 179 -11.37 3.20 3.36
C PHE A 179 -9.98 2.63 3.10
N ILE A 180 -9.91 1.69 2.16
CA ILE A 180 -8.66 1.22 1.56
C ILE A 180 -8.70 1.54 0.07
N PHE A 181 -7.68 2.28 -0.41
CA PHE A 181 -7.44 2.44 -1.84
C PHE A 181 -6.36 1.46 -2.28
N ILE A 182 -6.68 0.61 -3.26
CA ILE A 182 -5.73 -0.28 -3.91
C ILE A 182 -5.40 0.33 -5.27
N LEU A 183 -4.13 0.72 -5.44
CA LEU A 183 -3.60 1.39 -6.62
C LEU A 183 -2.72 0.40 -7.42
N SER A 184 -3.35 -0.65 -7.93
CA SER A 184 -2.69 -1.72 -8.66
C SER A 184 -3.53 -2.11 -9.87
N TRP A 185 -2.89 -2.31 -11.02
CA TRP A 185 -3.55 -2.72 -12.25
C TRP A 185 -3.84 -4.23 -12.33
N GLU A 186 -3.35 -4.97 -11.37
CA GLU A 186 -3.54 -6.41 -11.30
C GLU A 186 -4.77 -6.74 -10.45
N ASN A 187 -5.60 -7.62 -10.95
CA ASN A 187 -6.79 -8.07 -10.25
C ASN A 187 -6.51 -9.40 -9.54
N TYR A 188 -5.88 -9.32 -8.37
CA TYR A 188 -5.64 -10.49 -7.52
C TYR A 188 -6.72 -10.59 -6.45
N LEU A 189 -7.82 -11.20 -6.74
CA LEU A 189 -8.85 -11.46 -5.72
C LEU A 189 -8.33 -12.35 -4.58
N GLU A 190 -7.20 -13.04 -4.80
CA GLU A 190 -6.48 -13.81 -3.78
C GLU A 190 -6.06 -12.98 -2.56
N ILE A 191 -5.94 -11.65 -2.69
CA ILE A 191 -5.72 -10.77 -1.54
C ILE A 191 -6.85 -10.80 -0.53
N PHE A 192 -8.04 -11.25 -0.93
CA PHE A 192 -9.20 -11.43 -0.07
C PHE A 192 -9.34 -12.86 0.48
N ASN A 193 -8.37 -13.73 0.26
CA ASN A 193 -8.42 -15.09 0.79
C ASN A 193 -8.67 -15.10 2.31
N GLY A 194 -9.69 -15.87 2.72
CA GLY A 194 -10.14 -15.91 4.11
C GLY A 194 -11.01 -14.72 4.54
N LEU A 195 -11.34 -13.81 3.64
CA LEU A 195 -12.28 -12.71 3.85
C LEU A 195 -13.52 -12.90 2.98
N GLU A 196 -14.69 -12.77 3.57
CA GLU A 196 -15.93 -12.67 2.82
C GLU A 196 -16.11 -11.22 2.37
N TYR A 197 -16.46 -11.03 1.10
CA TYR A 197 -16.66 -9.70 0.53
C TYR A 197 -17.90 -9.64 -0.36
N GLU A 198 -18.37 -8.42 -0.54
CA GLU A 198 -19.47 -8.06 -1.43
C GLU A 198 -18.97 -7.06 -2.46
N HIS A 199 -19.33 -7.25 -3.72
CA HIS A 199 -19.12 -6.26 -4.77
C HIS A 199 -20.18 -5.17 -4.66
N LEU A 200 -19.75 -3.92 -4.48
CA LEU A 200 -20.63 -2.76 -4.54
C LEU A 200 -20.63 -2.12 -5.94
N SER A 201 -19.54 -2.28 -6.71
CA SER A 201 -19.49 -2.00 -8.15
C SER A 201 -18.37 -2.79 -8.81
N GLU A 202 -18.53 -3.09 -10.08
CA GLU A 202 -17.63 -3.92 -10.87
C GLU A 202 -16.75 -3.09 -11.82
N TRP A 203 -15.62 -3.65 -12.24
CA TRP A 203 -14.71 -3.01 -13.19
C TRP A 203 -15.34 -2.64 -14.52
N TYR A 204 -16.22 -3.47 -15.04
CA TYR A 204 -16.85 -3.29 -16.35
C TYR A 204 -17.90 -2.18 -16.38
N GLU A 205 -18.33 -1.67 -15.24
CA GLU A 205 -19.31 -0.58 -15.18
C GLU A 205 -18.72 0.75 -15.62
N ASP A 206 -17.44 1.01 -15.33
CA ASP A 206 -16.78 2.28 -15.64
C ASP A 206 -15.30 2.15 -16.09
N ASN A 207 -14.74 0.96 -16.14
CA ASN A 207 -13.34 0.66 -16.49
C ASN A 207 -12.27 1.32 -15.60
N PHE A 208 -12.65 2.04 -14.54
CA PHE A 208 -11.72 2.78 -13.68
C PHE A 208 -11.53 2.17 -12.32
N ARG A 209 -12.56 1.53 -11.77
CA ARG A 209 -12.53 0.99 -10.41
C ARG A 209 -13.49 -0.17 -10.20
N ALA A 210 -13.18 -0.97 -9.18
CA ALA A 210 -14.14 -1.83 -8.50
C ALA A 210 -14.27 -1.40 -7.03
N VAL A 211 -15.40 -1.65 -6.42
CA VAL A 211 -15.64 -1.33 -5.02
C VAL A 211 -16.12 -2.58 -4.29
N TYR A 212 -15.47 -2.84 -3.16
CA TYR A 212 -15.75 -3.99 -2.31
C TYR A 212 -16.08 -3.54 -0.89
N LYS A 213 -16.93 -4.31 -0.23
CA LYS A 213 -17.17 -4.23 1.20
C LYS A 213 -16.77 -5.55 1.82
N ILE A 214 -15.92 -5.52 2.83
CA ILE A 214 -15.51 -6.72 3.56
C ILE A 214 -16.52 -6.99 4.68
N LYS A 215 -17.09 -8.18 4.71
CA LYS A 215 -18.06 -8.56 5.73
C LYS A 215 -17.40 -8.61 7.11
N GLY A 216 -18.10 -8.10 8.11
CA GLY A 216 -17.58 -8.02 9.47
C GLY A 216 -16.71 -6.80 9.76
N TYR A 217 -16.41 -5.97 8.74
CA TYR A 217 -15.66 -4.72 8.88
C TYR A 217 -16.47 -3.54 8.34
N LYS A 218 -16.20 -2.34 8.89
CA LYS A 218 -16.78 -1.10 8.35
C LYS A 218 -16.13 -0.65 7.05
N THR A 219 -14.95 -1.17 6.76
CA THR A 219 -14.06 -0.77 5.67
C THR A 219 -14.67 -1.02 4.30
N LYS A 220 -14.58 -0.01 3.44
CA LYS A 220 -14.86 -0.13 2.00
C LYS A 220 -13.55 -0.03 1.23
N ILE A 221 -13.39 -0.90 0.23
CA ILE A 221 -12.18 -0.97 -0.59
C ILE A 221 -12.49 -0.42 -1.97
N ILE A 222 -11.70 0.56 -2.41
CA ILE A 222 -11.76 1.13 -3.76
C ILE A 222 -10.51 0.69 -4.49
N TRP A 223 -10.67 -0.20 -5.46
CA TRP A 223 -9.57 -0.73 -6.25
C TRP A 223 -9.53 -0.07 -7.61
N THR A 224 -8.41 0.53 -7.97
CA THR A 224 -8.19 1.18 -9.25
C THR A 224 -6.82 0.84 -9.81
N SER A 225 -6.59 1.20 -11.06
CA SER A 225 -5.31 1.00 -11.73
C SER A 225 -4.18 1.81 -11.07
N HIS A 226 -2.96 1.35 -11.27
CA HIS A 226 -1.77 2.09 -10.88
C HIS A 226 -1.73 3.46 -11.58
N PRO A 227 -1.34 4.57 -10.90
CA PRO A 227 -1.38 5.92 -11.46
C PRO A 227 -0.67 6.10 -12.81
N ARG A 228 0.41 5.35 -13.05
CA ARG A 228 1.11 5.35 -14.35
C ARG A 228 0.26 4.85 -15.53
N ARG A 229 -0.86 4.19 -15.26
CA ARG A 229 -1.74 3.62 -16.28
C ARG A 229 -2.95 4.47 -16.61
N PHE A 230 -3.20 5.55 -15.89
CA PHE A 230 -4.38 6.36 -16.13
C PHE A 230 -4.45 6.92 -17.55
N SER A 231 -3.32 7.27 -18.15
CA SER A 231 -3.27 7.71 -19.57
C SER A 231 -3.72 6.62 -20.54
N PHE A 232 -3.41 5.35 -20.29
CA PHE A 232 -3.88 4.22 -21.11
C PHE A 232 -5.38 3.99 -20.97
N LEU A 233 -5.98 4.43 -19.88
CA LEU A 233 -7.42 4.40 -19.65
C LEU A 233 -8.14 5.64 -20.20
N GLY A 234 -7.44 6.51 -20.95
CA GLY A 234 -8.00 7.76 -21.46
C GLY A 234 -8.21 8.84 -20.39
N SER A 235 -7.53 8.74 -19.25
CA SER A 235 -7.66 9.65 -18.13
C SER A 235 -6.32 10.26 -17.72
N ASN A 236 -6.34 11.15 -16.75
CA ASN A 236 -5.15 11.74 -16.13
C ASN A 236 -5.27 11.76 -14.61
N SER A 237 -4.15 12.01 -13.93
CA SER A 237 -4.10 11.97 -12.47
C SER A 237 -5.11 12.91 -11.80
N GLN A 238 -5.29 14.13 -12.30
CA GLN A 238 -6.22 15.09 -11.69
C GLN A 238 -7.68 14.66 -11.83
N THR A 239 -8.05 14.14 -13.01
CA THR A 239 -9.39 13.59 -13.25
C THR A 239 -9.64 12.40 -12.32
N MET A 240 -8.67 11.50 -12.20
CA MET A 240 -8.78 10.34 -11.33
C MET A 240 -8.83 10.70 -9.84
N VAL A 241 -8.10 11.71 -9.39
CA VAL A 241 -8.22 12.23 -8.02
C VAL A 241 -9.64 12.66 -7.71
N LYS A 242 -10.24 13.49 -8.56
CA LYS A 242 -11.63 13.96 -8.39
C LYS A 242 -12.63 12.81 -8.42
N TYR A 243 -12.44 11.89 -9.36
CA TYR A 243 -13.30 10.73 -9.51
C TYR A 243 -13.27 9.81 -8.29
N LEU A 244 -12.09 9.44 -7.79
CA LEU A 244 -11.94 8.57 -6.65
C LEU A 244 -12.40 9.23 -5.33
N ALA A 245 -12.13 10.52 -5.16
CA ALA A 245 -12.65 11.28 -4.03
C ALA A 245 -14.18 11.31 -4.03
N LYS A 246 -14.82 11.60 -5.18
CA LYS A 246 -16.26 11.54 -5.33
C LYS A 246 -16.83 10.16 -5.02
N THR A 247 -16.17 9.11 -5.50
CA THR A 247 -16.54 7.72 -5.17
C THR A 247 -16.54 7.49 -3.67
N MET A 248 -15.47 7.89 -2.98
CA MET A 248 -15.36 7.74 -1.52
C MET A 248 -16.46 8.52 -0.79
N TYR A 249 -16.75 9.77 -1.17
CA TYR A 249 -17.81 10.57 -0.56
C TYR A 249 -19.18 9.93 -0.73
N ASN A 250 -19.50 9.42 -1.91
CA ASN A 250 -20.76 8.71 -2.14
C ASN A 250 -20.87 7.47 -1.25
N LEU A 251 -19.78 6.71 -1.12
CA LEU A 251 -19.76 5.53 -0.25
C LEU A 251 -19.84 5.89 1.25
N LYS A 252 -19.36 7.05 1.67
CA LYS A 252 -19.47 7.50 3.08
C LYS A 252 -20.92 7.75 3.48
N GLN A 253 -21.79 8.06 2.53
CA GLN A 253 -23.22 8.33 2.77
C GLN A 253 -24.11 7.08 2.75
N MET A 254 -23.61 5.96 2.28
CA MET A 254 -24.24 4.63 2.30
C MET A 254 -23.95 3.90 3.61
#